data_a94c41d3bd65b59864a2313dff7936ad
#
_entry.id   a94c41d3bd65b59864a2313dff7936ad
#
_cell.length_a   1.000
_cell.length_b   1.000
_cell.length_c   1.000
_cell.angle_alpha   90.00
_cell.angle_beta   90.00
_cell.angle_gamma   90.00
#
_symmetry.space_group_name_H-M   'P 1'
#
loop_
_entity.id
_entity.type
_entity.pdbx_description
1 polymer ?
#
loop_
_entity_poly.entity_id
_entity_poly.type
_entity_poly.pdbx_seq_one_letter_code
_entity_poly.pdbx_strand_id
1 'polypeptide(L)'
;MDSKQLAQYIDHTALTAEKTEQDILKLCDEAIQYGFYSVCINSGYIPLAKEKLTGSNVKICTVVGFPLGANLSSVKAFETQEAIKAGAGEIDMVINVGLIKSNKWDAVKDDIQAVLTACHGVPLKVILETCLLTKEEIVKACEICKALGVAFVKTSTGFNKGGATVEDVALMKKTVGNIGVKASGGIRDTQTALAMIKAGATRIGASAGIAIVTGVSGNTSSNY
;
A
#
# COMPACT_ATOMS: atom_id res chain seq x y z
N MET A 1 -21.69 5.53 4.83
CA MET A 1 -20.52 6.27 4.29
C MET A 1 -20.91 6.72 2.90
N ASP A 2 -20.79 7.98 2.60
CA ASP A 2 -21.03 8.52 1.26
C ASP A 2 -19.78 8.35 0.35
N SER A 3 -19.94 8.61 -0.97
CA SER A 3 -18.87 8.43 -1.95
C SER A 3 -17.65 9.33 -1.67
N LYS A 4 -17.85 10.54 -1.14
CA LYS A 4 -16.73 11.45 -0.82
C LYS A 4 -15.95 10.97 0.38
N GLN A 5 -16.62 10.45 1.41
CA GLN A 5 -15.98 9.84 2.56
C GLN A 5 -15.22 8.57 2.14
N LEU A 6 -15.80 7.72 1.29
CA LEU A 6 -15.16 6.50 0.80
C LEU A 6 -13.92 6.81 -0.06
N ALA A 7 -13.96 7.88 -0.87
CA ALA A 7 -12.83 8.32 -1.69
C ALA A 7 -11.57 8.62 -0.86
N GLN A 8 -11.74 9.14 0.37
CA GLN A 8 -10.62 9.42 1.28
C GLN A 8 -9.95 8.16 1.86
N TYR A 9 -10.50 6.97 1.63
CA TYR A 9 -9.85 5.69 1.94
C TYR A 9 -9.03 5.15 0.77
N ILE A 10 -9.13 5.72 -0.46
CA ILE A 10 -8.59 5.13 -1.68
C ILE A 10 -7.16 5.62 -1.96
N ASP A 11 -6.22 4.67 -2.05
CA ASP A 11 -4.97 4.84 -2.77
C ASP A 11 -5.18 4.29 -4.19
N HIS A 12 -5.42 5.19 -5.16
CA HIS A 12 -5.69 4.82 -6.55
C HIS A 12 -4.40 4.32 -7.21
N THR A 13 -4.38 3.04 -7.63
CA THR A 13 -3.14 2.28 -7.80
C THR A 13 -2.90 1.86 -9.26
N ALA A 14 -1.68 2.10 -9.77
CA ALA A 14 -1.18 1.62 -11.05
C ALA A 14 0.29 1.21 -10.93
N LEU A 15 0.57 -0.11 -10.82
CA LEU A 15 1.91 -0.65 -10.49
C LEU A 15 2.43 -1.68 -11.51
N THR A 16 1.63 -2.10 -12.50
CA THR A 16 2.09 -3.06 -13.50
C THR A 16 3.16 -2.43 -14.40
N ALA A 17 4.08 -3.26 -14.89
CA ALA A 17 5.31 -2.81 -15.56
C ALA A 17 5.05 -2.09 -16.90
N GLU A 18 3.91 -2.37 -17.55
CA GLU A 18 3.54 -1.80 -18.84
C GLU A 18 2.86 -0.43 -18.77
N LYS A 19 2.66 0.12 -17.55
CA LYS A 19 2.02 1.44 -17.39
C LYS A 19 2.83 2.53 -18.07
N THR A 20 2.14 3.30 -18.90
CA THR A 20 2.72 4.43 -19.64
C THR A 20 2.55 5.74 -18.87
N GLU A 21 3.27 6.80 -19.30
CA GLU A 21 3.06 8.17 -18.77
C GLU A 21 1.59 8.61 -18.89
N GLN A 22 0.93 8.26 -20.00
CA GLN A 22 -0.50 8.60 -20.19
C GLN A 22 -1.40 7.89 -19.18
N ASP A 23 -1.11 6.62 -18.82
CA ASP A 23 -1.84 5.91 -17.77
C ASP A 23 -1.68 6.61 -16.42
N ILE A 24 -0.48 7.10 -16.12
CA ILE A 24 -0.20 7.80 -14.86
C ILE A 24 -0.87 9.18 -14.83
N LEU A 25 -0.82 9.92 -15.92
CA LEU A 25 -1.54 11.22 -16.02
C LEU A 25 -3.05 11.03 -15.85
N LYS A 26 -3.63 10.02 -16.49
CA LYS A 26 -5.03 9.64 -16.32
C LYS A 26 -5.36 9.27 -14.87
N LEU A 27 -4.51 8.44 -14.23
CA LEU A 27 -4.66 8.07 -12.82
C LEU A 27 -4.70 9.30 -11.91
N CYS A 28 -3.82 10.29 -12.17
CA CYS A 28 -3.79 11.55 -11.42
C CYS A 28 -5.06 12.38 -11.65
N ASP A 29 -5.55 12.50 -12.90
CA ASP A 29 -6.79 13.20 -13.21
C ASP A 29 -7.99 12.56 -12.50
N GLU A 30 -8.08 11.23 -12.52
CA GLU A 30 -9.11 10.47 -11.81
C GLU A 30 -9.03 10.73 -10.30
N ALA A 31 -7.82 10.71 -9.73
CA ALA A 31 -7.62 10.95 -8.29
C ALA A 31 -8.06 12.36 -7.88
N ILE A 32 -7.79 13.38 -8.69
CA ILE A 32 -8.25 14.76 -8.47
C ILE A 32 -9.77 14.83 -8.59
N GLN A 33 -10.34 14.28 -9.68
CA GLN A 33 -11.77 14.34 -9.98
C GLN A 33 -12.64 13.69 -8.91
N TYR A 34 -12.23 12.51 -8.42
CA TYR A 34 -12.98 11.76 -7.41
C TYR A 34 -12.57 12.07 -5.97
N GLY A 35 -11.51 12.88 -5.78
CA GLY A 35 -11.01 13.25 -4.47
C GLY A 35 -10.40 12.07 -3.72
N PHE A 36 -9.63 11.21 -4.39
CA PHE A 36 -8.92 10.10 -3.73
C PHE A 36 -7.83 10.62 -2.81
N TYR A 37 -7.50 9.84 -1.78
CA TYR A 37 -6.47 10.20 -0.83
C TYR A 37 -5.08 10.28 -1.47
N SER A 38 -4.73 9.29 -2.27
CA SER A 38 -3.44 9.24 -2.97
C SER A 38 -3.53 8.53 -4.32
N VAL A 39 -2.51 8.73 -5.15
CA VAL A 39 -2.11 7.78 -6.19
C VAL A 39 -1.01 6.88 -5.66
N CYS A 40 -0.97 5.59 -6.09
CA CYS A 40 0.09 4.66 -5.75
C CYS A 40 0.74 4.14 -7.04
N ILE A 41 2.00 4.52 -7.27
CA ILE A 41 2.70 4.37 -8.54
C ILE A 41 4.14 3.87 -8.34
N ASN A 42 4.76 3.36 -9.41
CA ASN A 42 6.19 3.04 -9.42
C ASN A 42 7.03 4.31 -9.31
N SER A 43 8.19 4.22 -8.65
CA SER A 43 9.03 5.38 -8.30
C SER A 43 9.50 6.21 -9.51
N GLY A 44 9.69 5.59 -10.68
CA GLY A 44 10.08 6.29 -11.90
C GLY A 44 9.08 7.35 -12.38
N TYR A 45 7.82 7.24 -11.96
CA TYR A 45 6.75 8.18 -12.32
C TYR A 45 6.48 9.28 -11.30
N ILE A 46 7.21 9.31 -10.18
CA ILE A 46 6.99 10.32 -9.12
C ILE A 46 7.13 11.76 -9.66
N PRO A 47 8.18 12.11 -10.45
CA PRO A 47 8.32 13.47 -10.96
C PRO A 47 7.11 13.90 -11.82
N LEU A 48 6.64 13.04 -12.71
CA LEU A 48 5.48 13.28 -13.57
C LEU A 48 4.20 13.49 -12.73
N ALA A 49 3.96 12.59 -11.77
CA ALA A 49 2.80 12.70 -10.89
C ALA A 49 2.87 13.95 -9.99
N LYS A 50 4.05 14.34 -9.53
CA LYS A 50 4.28 15.54 -8.72
C LYS A 50 3.90 16.80 -9.48
N GLU A 51 4.32 16.92 -10.74
CA GLU A 51 3.94 18.02 -11.60
C GLU A 51 2.41 18.07 -11.80
N LYS A 52 1.81 16.95 -12.18
CA LYS A 52 0.39 16.82 -12.47
C LYS A 52 -0.51 17.09 -11.28
N LEU A 53 -0.09 16.70 -10.07
CA LEU A 53 -0.87 16.86 -8.83
C LEU A 53 -0.62 18.20 -8.12
N THR A 54 0.21 19.08 -8.69
CA THR A 54 0.47 20.40 -8.12
C THR A 54 -0.83 21.17 -7.90
N GLY A 55 -1.01 21.73 -6.69
CA GLY A 55 -2.24 22.46 -6.31
C GLY A 55 -3.40 21.54 -5.87
N SER A 56 -3.27 20.23 -5.92
CA SER A 56 -4.24 19.27 -5.38
C SER A 56 -3.87 18.80 -3.98
N ASN A 57 -4.83 18.15 -3.27
CA ASN A 57 -4.60 17.52 -1.99
C ASN A 57 -4.19 16.04 -2.10
N VAL A 58 -4.14 15.49 -3.32
CA VAL A 58 -3.83 14.07 -3.57
C VAL A 58 -2.37 13.80 -3.24
N LYS A 59 -2.10 12.79 -2.41
CA LYS A 59 -0.75 12.37 -2.03
C LYS A 59 -0.13 11.45 -3.08
N ILE A 60 1.20 11.42 -3.13
CA ILE A 60 1.95 10.46 -3.94
C ILE A 60 2.46 9.37 -3.01
N CYS A 61 1.95 8.16 -3.17
CA CYS A 61 2.45 6.94 -2.58
C CYS A 61 3.29 6.19 -3.59
N THR A 62 4.39 5.57 -3.16
CA THR A 62 5.17 4.68 -4.01
C THR A 62 5.57 3.41 -3.27
N VAL A 63 6.08 2.43 -4.01
CA VAL A 63 6.47 1.12 -3.49
C VAL A 63 7.99 0.98 -3.42
N VAL A 64 8.48 0.17 -2.48
CA VAL A 64 9.90 -0.09 -2.23
C VAL A 64 10.14 -1.59 -2.03
N GLY A 65 11.19 -2.12 -2.66
CA GLY A 65 11.48 -3.56 -2.66
C GLY A 65 10.37 -4.38 -3.33
N PHE A 66 9.63 -3.78 -4.23
CA PHE A 66 8.38 -4.32 -4.77
C PHE A 66 8.63 -5.13 -6.06
N PRO A 67 7.90 -6.26 -6.30
CA PRO A 67 6.89 -6.81 -5.39
C PRO A 67 7.39 -7.90 -4.43
N LEU A 68 8.67 -8.28 -4.47
CA LEU A 68 9.20 -9.49 -3.81
C LEU A 68 9.69 -9.27 -2.38
N GLY A 69 10.09 -8.06 -2.01
CA GLY A 69 10.66 -7.76 -0.69
C GLY A 69 12.04 -8.36 -0.41
N ALA A 70 12.64 -9.05 -1.37
CA ALA A 70 13.84 -9.86 -1.20
C ALA A 70 15.17 -9.12 -1.43
N ASN A 71 15.11 -7.80 -1.63
CA ASN A 71 16.29 -6.95 -1.80
C ASN A 71 17.06 -6.83 -0.47
N LEU A 72 18.34 -6.42 -0.56
CA LEU A 72 19.11 -6.01 0.61
C LEU A 72 18.42 -4.81 1.30
N SER A 73 18.45 -4.77 2.63
CA SER A 73 17.84 -3.68 3.41
C SER A 73 18.42 -2.31 3.05
N SER A 74 19.74 -2.24 2.76
CA SER A 74 20.41 -1.02 2.30
C SER A 74 19.89 -0.54 0.95
N VAL A 75 19.53 -1.46 0.04
CA VAL A 75 18.95 -1.12 -1.27
C VAL A 75 17.53 -0.56 -1.11
N LYS A 76 16.68 -1.18 -0.25
CA LYS A 76 15.36 -0.65 0.07
C LYS A 76 15.44 0.74 0.73
N ALA A 77 16.39 0.93 1.65
CA ALA A 77 16.60 2.22 2.29
C ALA A 77 17.03 3.29 1.28
N PHE A 78 17.93 2.97 0.36
CA PHE A 78 18.36 3.89 -0.71
C PHE A 78 17.19 4.22 -1.67
N GLU A 79 16.43 3.21 -2.10
CA GLU A 79 15.23 3.39 -2.93
C GLU A 79 14.23 4.33 -2.25
N THR A 80 14.03 4.18 -0.92
CA THR A 80 13.18 5.04 -0.12
C THR A 80 13.65 6.50 -0.14
N GLN A 81 14.95 6.73 0.07
CA GLN A 81 15.52 8.09 0.07
C GLN A 81 15.34 8.77 -1.29
N GLU A 82 15.63 8.06 -2.39
CA GLU A 82 15.47 8.62 -3.73
C GLU A 82 13.99 8.86 -4.08
N ALA A 83 13.08 7.98 -3.68
CA ALA A 83 11.65 8.17 -3.87
C ALA A 83 11.12 9.42 -3.13
N ILE A 84 11.54 9.64 -1.88
CA ILE A 84 11.16 10.82 -1.09
C ILE A 84 11.74 12.09 -1.70
N LYS A 85 13.02 12.07 -2.10
CA LYS A 85 13.67 13.19 -2.78
C LYS A 85 12.95 13.55 -4.08
N ALA A 86 12.45 12.56 -4.82
CA ALA A 86 11.65 12.77 -6.03
C ALA A 86 10.25 13.37 -5.72
N GLY A 87 9.71 13.18 -4.51
CA GLY A 87 8.44 13.77 -4.08
C GLY A 87 7.40 12.80 -3.53
N ALA A 88 7.77 11.55 -3.21
CA ALA A 88 6.87 10.63 -2.52
C ALA A 88 6.48 11.17 -1.14
N GLY A 89 5.18 11.17 -0.84
CA GLY A 89 4.62 11.56 0.45
C GLY A 89 4.22 10.38 1.34
N GLU A 90 4.23 9.16 0.81
CA GLU A 90 4.04 7.90 1.54
C GLU A 90 4.83 6.77 0.86
N ILE A 91 5.33 5.82 1.66
CA ILE A 91 6.14 4.68 1.20
C ILE A 91 5.46 3.37 1.59
N ASP A 92 5.27 2.46 0.62
CA ASP A 92 4.78 1.09 0.82
C ASP A 92 5.93 0.11 0.58
N MET A 93 6.65 -0.34 1.63
CA MET A 93 7.70 -1.35 1.49
C MET A 93 7.14 -2.77 1.52
N VAL A 94 7.75 -3.70 0.79
CA VAL A 94 7.45 -5.13 0.95
C VAL A 94 8.38 -5.75 1.98
N ILE A 95 7.80 -6.46 2.96
CA ILE A 95 8.54 -7.22 3.96
C ILE A 95 9.34 -8.36 3.31
N ASN A 96 10.47 -8.75 3.87
CA ASN A 96 11.21 -9.90 3.36
C ASN A 96 10.58 -11.22 3.87
N VAL A 97 9.69 -11.79 3.05
CA VAL A 97 8.98 -13.04 3.36
C VAL A 97 9.95 -14.21 3.54
N GLY A 98 11.05 -14.25 2.79
CA GLY A 98 12.08 -15.29 2.93
C GLY A 98 12.73 -15.32 4.31
N LEU A 99 12.96 -14.15 4.91
CA LEU A 99 13.46 -14.05 6.30
C LEU A 99 12.43 -14.56 7.31
N ILE A 100 11.14 -14.27 7.11
CA ILE A 100 10.04 -14.77 7.95
C ILE A 100 10.02 -16.30 7.89
N LYS A 101 10.00 -16.89 6.69
CA LYS A 101 9.98 -18.34 6.48
C LYS A 101 11.24 -19.05 7.04
N SER A 102 12.33 -18.32 7.12
CA SER A 102 13.59 -18.78 7.76
C SER A 102 13.61 -18.53 9.27
N ASN A 103 12.52 -18.03 9.85
CA ASN A 103 12.40 -17.68 11.28
C ASN A 103 13.47 -16.67 11.77
N LYS A 104 13.97 -15.81 10.86
CA LYS A 104 15.00 -14.78 11.16
C LYS A 104 14.34 -13.44 11.51
N TRP A 105 13.61 -13.41 12.62
CA TRP A 105 12.77 -12.27 13.00
C TRP A 105 13.56 -11.00 13.33
N ASP A 106 14.76 -11.11 13.88
CA ASP A 106 15.63 -9.94 14.11
C ASP A 106 16.03 -9.29 12.78
N ALA A 107 16.37 -10.10 11.77
CA ALA A 107 16.68 -9.59 10.44
C ALA A 107 15.46 -8.96 9.76
N VAL A 108 14.25 -9.48 10.00
CA VAL A 108 12.98 -8.83 9.54
C VAL A 108 12.81 -7.46 10.20
N LYS A 109 13.04 -7.37 11.49
CA LYS A 109 12.99 -6.11 12.24
C LYS A 109 14.01 -5.11 11.71
N ASP A 110 15.25 -5.54 11.50
CA ASP A 110 16.32 -4.68 10.99
C ASP A 110 16.04 -4.18 9.57
N ASP A 111 15.44 -5.02 8.70
CA ASP A 111 15.03 -4.65 7.35
C ASP A 111 13.97 -3.53 7.38
N ILE A 112 12.94 -3.68 8.21
CA ILE A 112 11.89 -2.64 8.37
C ILE A 112 12.50 -1.37 8.99
N GLN A 113 13.34 -1.51 10.01
CA GLN A 113 13.97 -0.37 10.69
C GLN A 113 14.85 0.44 9.75
N ALA A 114 15.61 -0.21 8.86
CA ALA A 114 16.45 0.49 7.88
C ALA A 114 15.62 1.38 6.95
N VAL A 115 14.49 0.87 6.46
CA VAL A 115 13.57 1.64 5.61
C VAL A 115 12.86 2.73 6.41
N LEU A 116 12.40 2.43 7.63
CA LEU A 116 11.73 3.41 8.50
C LEU A 116 12.66 4.60 8.82
N THR A 117 13.93 4.32 9.08
CA THR A 117 14.95 5.36 9.29
C THR A 117 15.12 6.21 8.04
N ALA A 118 15.18 5.59 6.86
CA ALA A 118 15.30 6.28 5.58
C ALA A 118 14.08 7.13 5.22
N CYS A 119 12.91 6.85 5.81
CA CYS A 119 11.69 7.63 5.59
C CYS A 119 11.74 9.05 6.18
N HIS A 120 12.63 9.35 7.14
CA HIS A 120 12.76 10.69 7.76
C HIS A 120 11.42 11.33 8.15
N GLY A 121 10.48 10.54 8.68
CA GLY A 121 9.15 11.03 9.09
C GLY A 121 8.05 10.91 8.01
N VAL A 122 8.38 10.55 6.77
CA VAL A 122 7.37 10.19 5.77
C VAL A 122 6.70 8.87 6.20
N PRO A 123 5.34 8.79 6.16
CA PRO A 123 4.62 7.60 6.59
C PRO A 123 5.06 6.33 5.85
N LEU A 124 5.44 5.31 6.61
CA LEU A 124 5.80 3.97 6.10
C LEU A 124 4.64 3.01 6.29
N LYS A 125 4.30 2.27 5.22
CA LYS A 125 3.39 1.14 5.25
C LYS A 125 4.20 -0.14 4.93
N VAL A 126 4.02 -1.20 5.72
CA VAL A 126 4.71 -2.48 5.53
C VAL A 126 3.76 -3.49 4.94
N ILE A 127 4.02 -3.93 3.70
CA ILE A 127 3.25 -4.96 3.00
C ILE A 127 3.71 -6.33 3.52
N LEU A 128 2.80 -7.05 4.16
CA LEU A 128 3.09 -8.36 4.76
C LEU A 128 3.02 -9.51 3.75
N GLU A 129 2.25 -9.36 2.66
CA GLU A 129 1.91 -10.41 1.70
C GLU A 129 1.24 -11.59 2.38
N THR A 130 0.08 -11.32 3.00
CA THR A 130 -0.60 -12.23 3.93
C THR A 130 -0.90 -13.61 3.35
N CYS A 131 -1.12 -13.71 2.03
CA CYS A 131 -1.37 -14.99 1.36
C CYS A 131 -0.17 -15.97 1.39
N LEU A 132 1.02 -15.49 1.73
CA LEU A 132 2.23 -16.31 1.89
C LEU A 132 2.53 -16.65 3.36
N LEU A 133 1.79 -16.08 4.32
CA LEU A 133 2.05 -16.18 5.75
C LEU A 133 0.99 -17.01 6.48
N THR A 134 1.41 -17.69 7.56
CA THR A 134 0.45 -18.22 8.54
C THR A 134 -0.13 -17.11 9.40
N LYS A 135 -1.21 -17.39 10.13
CA LYS A 135 -1.81 -16.38 11.03
C LYS A 135 -0.85 -15.96 12.15
N GLU A 136 -0.05 -16.89 12.65
CA GLU A 136 0.98 -16.63 13.65
C GLU A 136 2.11 -15.74 13.09
N GLU A 137 2.53 -15.97 11.85
CA GLU A 137 3.51 -15.14 11.16
C GLU A 137 2.97 -13.72 10.92
N ILE A 138 1.68 -13.57 10.53
CA ILE A 138 1.02 -12.27 10.39
C ILE A 138 1.01 -11.52 11.72
N VAL A 139 0.63 -12.17 12.81
CA VAL A 139 0.59 -11.56 14.15
C VAL A 139 2.00 -11.07 14.53
N LYS A 140 3.02 -11.93 14.42
CA LYS A 140 4.39 -11.59 14.79
C LYS A 140 4.97 -10.45 13.95
N ALA A 141 4.71 -10.43 12.63
CA ALA A 141 5.10 -9.32 11.77
C ALA A 141 4.39 -8.01 12.16
N CYS A 142 3.10 -8.07 12.48
CA CYS A 142 2.34 -6.92 12.98
C CYS A 142 2.89 -6.39 14.31
N GLU A 143 3.28 -7.27 15.24
CA GLU A 143 3.88 -6.88 16.53
C GLU A 143 5.22 -6.16 16.33
N ILE A 144 6.07 -6.64 15.41
CA ILE A 144 7.31 -5.95 15.03
C ILE A 144 7.00 -4.57 14.45
N CYS A 145 6.08 -4.46 13.51
CA CYS A 145 5.67 -3.20 12.92
C CYS A 145 5.15 -2.21 13.98
N LYS A 146 4.35 -2.72 14.94
CA LYS A 146 3.83 -1.94 16.06
C LYS A 146 4.95 -1.43 16.97
N ALA A 147 5.89 -2.31 17.33
CA ALA A 147 7.03 -1.95 18.19
C ALA A 147 7.95 -0.91 17.54
N LEU A 148 8.09 -0.93 16.22
CA LEU A 148 8.87 0.04 15.45
C LEU A 148 8.12 1.36 15.21
N GLY A 149 6.79 1.40 15.39
CA GLY A 149 6.00 2.61 15.19
C GLY A 149 5.78 2.99 13.74
N VAL A 150 5.67 2.00 12.82
CA VAL A 150 5.31 2.28 11.42
C VAL A 150 3.89 2.86 11.33
N ALA A 151 3.61 3.62 10.28
CA ALA A 151 2.29 4.25 10.13
C ALA A 151 1.19 3.25 9.78
N PHE A 152 1.49 2.23 8.98
CA PHE A 152 0.53 1.20 8.56
C PHE A 152 1.19 -0.17 8.42
N VAL A 153 0.37 -1.21 8.58
CA VAL A 153 0.59 -2.53 7.99
C VAL A 153 -0.35 -2.69 6.79
N LYS A 154 0.12 -3.35 5.71
CA LYS A 154 -0.65 -3.56 4.48
C LYS A 154 -0.74 -5.05 4.17
N THR A 155 -1.88 -5.52 3.66
CA THR A 155 -2.10 -6.94 3.42
C THR A 155 -1.24 -7.50 2.30
N SER A 156 -1.30 -6.91 1.11
CA SER A 156 -0.83 -7.60 -0.11
C SER A 156 -0.23 -6.65 -1.13
N THR A 157 0.65 -7.19 -1.98
CA THR A 157 1.18 -6.49 -3.16
C THR A 157 0.15 -6.43 -4.28
N GLY A 158 -0.71 -7.45 -4.41
CA GLY A 158 -1.59 -7.67 -5.55
C GLY A 158 -0.96 -8.44 -6.70
N PHE A 159 0.33 -8.83 -6.57
CA PHE A 159 1.09 -9.56 -7.59
C PHE A 159 1.20 -11.06 -7.29
N ASN A 160 0.64 -11.52 -6.18
CA ASN A 160 0.55 -12.92 -5.81
C ASN A 160 -0.87 -13.47 -6.01
N LYS A 161 -1.04 -14.80 -5.74
CA LYS A 161 -2.30 -15.52 -5.93
C LYS A 161 -3.43 -15.10 -4.98
N GLY A 162 -3.12 -14.38 -3.89
CA GLY A 162 -4.10 -13.92 -2.90
C GLY A 162 -4.06 -12.40 -2.71
N GLY A 163 -5.17 -11.85 -2.21
CA GLY A 163 -5.35 -10.45 -1.87
C GLY A 163 -5.80 -10.25 -0.43
N ALA A 164 -6.43 -9.11 -0.13
CA ALA A 164 -6.98 -8.83 1.18
C ALA A 164 -8.16 -9.75 1.50
N THR A 165 -8.21 -10.27 2.72
CA THR A 165 -9.37 -10.94 3.29
C THR A 165 -9.87 -10.19 4.53
N VAL A 166 -11.17 -10.30 4.80
CA VAL A 166 -11.79 -9.68 5.99
C VAL A 166 -11.13 -10.21 7.27
N GLU A 167 -10.82 -11.51 7.28
CA GLU A 167 -10.18 -12.20 8.41
C GLU A 167 -8.78 -11.66 8.68
N ASP A 168 -7.96 -11.48 7.63
CA ASP A 168 -6.60 -10.95 7.78
C ASP A 168 -6.62 -9.50 8.25
N VAL A 169 -7.47 -8.67 7.65
CA VAL A 169 -7.63 -7.26 8.06
C VAL A 169 -8.04 -7.17 9.53
N ALA A 170 -9.02 -7.97 9.97
CA ALA A 170 -9.47 -7.99 11.35
C ALA A 170 -8.35 -8.46 12.32
N LEU A 171 -7.61 -9.52 11.93
CA LEU A 171 -6.47 -10.02 12.70
C LEU A 171 -5.38 -8.96 12.83
N MET A 172 -4.97 -8.36 11.72
CA MET A 172 -3.98 -7.29 11.68
C MET A 172 -4.42 -6.11 12.56
N LYS A 173 -5.66 -5.63 12.40
CA LYS A 173 -6.19 -4.50 13.18
C LYS A 173 -6.23 -4.79 14.68
N LYS A 174 -6.64 -5.99 15.08
CA LYS A 174 -6.64 -6.44 16.49
C LYS A 174 -5.21 -6.41 17.06
N THR A 175 -4.21 -6.82 16.27
CA THR A 175 -2.82 -6.90 16.71
C THR A 175 -2.16 -5.53 16.83
N VAL A 176 -2.31 -4.69 15.79
CA VAL A 176 -1.59 -3.41 15.75
C VAL A 176 -2.27 -2.29 16.55
N GLY A 177 -3.56 -2.40 16.87
CA GLY A 177 -4.28 -1.40 17.65
C GLY A 177 -4.44 -0.08 16.91
N ASN A 178 -3.71 0.97 17.31
CA ASN A 178 -3.85 2.32 16.77
C ASN A 178 -3.16 2.54 15.42
N ILE A 179 -2.27 1.65 15.00
CA ILE A 179 -1.62 1.73 13.70
C ILE A 179 -2.66 1.49 12.58
N GLY A 180 -2.50 2.17 11.45
CA GLY A 180 -3.35 2.01 10.30
C GLY A 180 -3.24 0.61 9.67
N VAL A 181 -4.33 0.12 9.07
CA VAL A 181 -4.34 -1.09 8.25
C VAL A 181 -4.76 -0.71 6.84
N LYS A 182 -3.91 -1.02 5.85
CA LYS A 182 -4.24 -0.87 4.42
C LYS A 182 -4.63 -2.23 3.86
N ALA A 183 -5.85 -2.36 3.39
CA ALA A 183 -6.30 -3.52 2.64
C ALA A 183 -6.02 -3.32 1.14
N SER A 184 -5.41 -4.30 0.48
CA SER A 184 -5.09 -4.23 -0.96
C SER A 184 -5.03 -5.62 -1.59
N GLY A 185 -5.28 -5.66 -2.90
CA GLY A 185 -5.38 -6.91 -3.66
C GLY A 185 -6.81 -7.47 -3.70
N GLY A 186 -7.38 -7.50 -4.89
CA GLY A 186 -8.70 -8.10 -5.13
C GLY A 186 -9.91 -7.24 -4.77
N ILE A 187 -9.74 -5.99 -4.32
CA ILE A 187 -10.84 -5.09 -3.94
C ILE A 187 -11.29 -4.31 -5.19
N ARG A 188 -12.50 -4.60 -5.72
CA ARG A 188 -12.96 -4.08 -7.01
C ARG A 188 -14.32 -3.39 -6.98
N ASP A 189 -15.03 -3.45 -5.89
CA ASP A 189 -16.40 -2.92 -5.73
C ASP A 189 -16.60 -2.31 -4.35
N THR A 190 -17.68 -1.53 -4.22
CA THR A 190 -18.05 -0.83 -2.99
C THR A 190 -18.30 -1.78 -1.83
N GLN A 191 -18.96 -2.92 -2.07
CA GLN A 191 -19.33 -3.86 -1.01
C GLN A 191 -18.08 -4.48 -0.37
N THR A 192 -17.13 -4.92 -1.19
CA THR A 192 -15.86 -5.47 -0.73
C THR A 192 -15.05 -4.41 0.03
N ALA A 193 -14.97 -3.17 -0.49
CA ALA A 193 -14.27 -2.08 0.20
C ALA A 193 -14.87 -1.77 1.57
N LEU A 194 -16.19 -1.68 1.67
CA LEU A 194 -16.90 -1.45 2.94
C LEU A 194 -16.71 -2.61 3.93
N ALA A 195 -16.65 -3.86 3.45
CA ALA A 195 -16.35 -5.02 4.29
C ALA A 195 -14.94 -4.92 4.91
N MET A 196 -13.93 -4.51 4.12
CA MET A 196 -12.57 -4.27 4.63
C MET A 196 -12.53 -3.14 5.66
N ILE A 197 -13.23 -2.03 5.41
CA ILE A 197 -13.31 -0.90 6.35
C ILE A 197 -13.99 -1.35 7.66
N LYS A 198 -15.08 -2.11 7.57
CA LYS A 198 -15.77 -2.67 8.75
C LYS A 198 -14.86 -3.61 9.55
N ALA A 199 -13.98 -4.35 8.88
CA ALA A 199 -12.98 -5.22 9.52
C ALA A 199 -11.83 -4.42 10.18
N GLY A 200 -11.72 -3.11 9.94
CA GLY A 200 -10.73 -2.24 10.56
C GLY A 200 -9.71 -1.63 9.61
N ALA A 201 -9.86 -1.79 8.30
CA ALA A 201 -9.03 -1.08 7.34
C ALA A 201 -9.28 0.43 7.42
N THR A 202 -8.21 1.20 7.43
CA THR A 202 -8.22 2.67 7.39
C THR A 202 -7.72 3.22 6.06
N ARG A 203 -7.33 2.35 5.14
CA ARG A 203 -6.91 2.65 3.78
C ARG A 203 -7.20 1.46 2.85
N ILE A 204 -7.52 1.75 1.61
CA ILE A 204 -7.80 0.76 0.56
C ILE A 204 -6.88 1.01 -0.63
N GLY A 205 -6.08 0.03 -1.01
CA GLY A 205 -5.29 0.07 -2.24
C GLY A 205 -6.03 -0.66 -3.37
N ALA A 206 -6.41 0.05 -4.42
CA ALA A 206 -7.17 -0.52 -5.52
C ALA A 206 -6.91 0.21 -6.85
N SER A 207 -6.89 -0.54 -7.96
CA SER A 207 -6.94 0.00 -9.32
C SER A 207 -8.37 0.39 -9.72
N ALA A 208 -9.37 -0.20 -9.09
CA ALA A 208 -10.79 0.02 -9.35
C ALA A 208 -11.41 1.16 -8.50
N GLY A 209 -10.63 2.18 -8.13
CA GLY A 209 -11.09 3.26 -7.24
C GLY A 209 -12.40 3.89 -7.66
N ILE A 210 -12.58 4.15 -8.97
CA ILE A 210 -13.82 4.74 -9.52
C ILE A 210 -15.02 3.82 -9.28
N ALA A 211 -14.91 2.54 -9.63
CA ALA A 211 -15.99 1.56 -9.42
C ALA A 211 -16.37 1.44 -7.94
N ILE A 212 -15.37 1.49 -7.05
CA ILE A 212 -15.59 1.44 -5.59
C ILE A 212 -16.42 2.63 -5.12
N VAL A 213 -16.13 3.85 -5.57
CA VAL A 213 -16.80 5.06 -5.04
C VAL A 213 -18.11 5.39 -5.77
N THR A 214 -18.29 4.93 -7.02
CA THR A 214 -19.51 5.19 -7.80
C THR A 214 -20.53 4.07 -7.68
N GLY A 215 -20.14 2.88 -7.25
CA GLY A 215 -21.00 1.68 -7.24
C GLY A 215 -21.29 1.10 -8.63
N VAL A 216 -20.68 1.65 -9.68
CA VAL A 216 -20.84 1.16 -11.07
C VAL A 216 -19.76 0.13 -11.33
N SER A 217 -20.16 -1.11 -11.65
CA SER A 217 -19.22 -2.17 -12.00
C SER A 217 -18.45 -1.81 -13.26
N GLY A 218 -17.22 -1.37 -13.13
CA GLY A 218 -16.31 -1.19 -14.24
C GLY A 218 -15.82 -2.54 -14.76
N ASN A 219 -15.86 -2.75 -16.08
CA ASN A 219 -15.16 -3.85 -16.74
C ASN A 219 -13.64 -3.63 -16.65
N THR A 220 -13.05 -3.85 -15.49
CA THR A 220 -11.59 -3.81 -15.32
C THR A 220 -11.05 -5.22 -15.23
N SER A 221 -10.61 -5.74 -16.37
CA SER A 221 -9.86 -7.00 -16.52
C SER A 221 -8.37 -6.82 -16.21
N SER A 222 -7.99 -6.18 -15.11
CA SER A 222 -6.58 -6.13 -14.71
C SER A 222 -6.43 -6.42 -13.22
N ASN A 223 -5.61 -7.41 -12.94
CA ASN A 223 -4.90 -7.48 -11.66
C ASN A 223 -3.90 -6.33 -11.68
N TYR A 224 -3.98 -5.38 -10.78
CA TYR A 224 -3.13 -4.18 -10.60
C TYR A 224 -2.51 -3.57 -11.84
#